data_c0dab09c91e2971a4cfae5e4047ff5f1
#
_entry.id   c0dab09c91e2971a4cfae5e4047ff5f1
#
_cell.length_a   1.000
_cell.length_b   1.000
_cell.length_c   1.000
_cell.angle_alpha   90.00
_cell.angle_beta   90.00
_cell.angle_gamma   90.00
#
_symmetry.space_group_name_H-M   'P 1'
#
loop_
_entity.id
_entity.type
_entity.pdbx_description
1 polymer ?
#
loop_
_entity_poly.entity_id
_entity_poly.type
_entity_poly.pdbx_seq_one_letter_code
_entity_poly.pdbx_strand_id
1 'polypeptide(L)'
;LQLVINAKGTSTEYYYGHIYLRFNGLDGASAYGGLKNQAYNVDWGSSISAFGSYPATTLDAGYYVDNFSGTNNMFGPMVVDIPNYTSTTQNKTTTSRFGFITGLSTGQNTSTTGWGSGVSFNTAAITSILVNNYGSQFVSGTTISLYGFEG
;
A
#
# COMPACT_ATOMS: atom_id res chain seq x y z
N LEU A 1 -1.05 -15.26 -5.20
CA LEU A 1 0.18 -14.57 -4.77
C LEU A 1 -0.08 -13.77 -3.49
N GLN A 2 0.94 -13.66 -2.67
CA GLN A 2 0.96 -12.73 -1.55
C GLN A 2 2.23 -11.88 -1.60
N LEU A 3 2.05 -10.58 -1.50
CA LEU A 3 3.14 -9.61 -1.40
C LEU A 3 3.25 -9.16 0.06
N VAL A 4 4.41 -9.34 0.65
CA VAL A 4 4.73 -8.90 2.01
C VAL A 4 5.73 -7.75 1.91
N ILE A 5 5.35 -6.61 2.43
CA ILE A 5 6.13 -5.37 2.36
C ILE A 5 6.40 -4.90 3.78
N ASN A 6 7.64 -4.53 4.07
CA ASN A 6 8.01 -3.81 5.26
C ASN A 6 8.80 -2.57 4.82
N ALA A 7 8.13 -1.42 4.75
CA ALA A 7 8.64 -0.26 4.05
C ALA A 7 8.73 0.98 4.93
N LYS A 8 9.71 1.82 4.57
CA LYS A 8 9.87 3.19 5.04
C LYS A 8 10.27 4.08 3.87
N GLY A 9 9.73 5.28 3.82
CA GLY A 9 10.06 6.29 2.81
C GLY A 9 11.07 7.32 3.28
N THR A 10 11.54 8.14 2.35
CA THR A 10 12.50 9.22 2.57
C THR A 10 11.84 10.58 2.83
N SER A 11 10.54 10.73 2.58
CA SER A 11 9.87 12.04 2.72
C SER A 11 9.93 12.53 4.17
N THR A 12 10.28 13.79 4.32
CA THR A 12 10.26 14.49 5.62
C THR A 12 9.04 15.39 5.78
N GLU A 13 8.19 15.45 4.78
CA GLU A 13 7.01 16.33 4.75
C GLU A 13 5.75 15.63 5.27
N TYR A 14 5.69 14.28 5.16
CA TYR A 14 4.53 13.49 5.50
C TYR A 14 4.87 12.41 6.50
N TYR A 15 3.88 12.04 7.33
CA TYR A 15 4.01 10.93 8.30
C TYR A 15 3.92 9.56 7.63
N TYR A 16 3.27 9.50 6.48
CA TYR A 16 3.05 8.27 5.72
C TYR A 16 3.06 8.55 4.22
N GLY A 17 3.46 7.55 3.46
CA GLY A 17 3.35 7.49 2.02
C GLY A 17 2.39 6.40 1.58
N HIS A 18 2.09 6.37 0.29
CA HIS A 18 1.21 5.36 -0.31
C HIS A 18 2.03 4.30 -1.05
N ILE A 19 1.65 3.04 -0.93
CA ILE A 19 2.11 1.96 -1.79
C ILE A 19 1.13 1.81 -2.94
N TYR A 20 1.64 1.98 -4.14
CA TYR A 20 0.91 1.75 -5.39
C TYR A 20 1.41 0.52 -6.11
N LEU A 21 0.48 -0.26 -6.64
CA LEU A 21 0.78 -1.42 -7.45
C LEU A 21 0.35 -1.18 -8.90
N ARG A 22 1.14 -1.70 -9.84
CA ARG A 22 0.75 -1.89 -11.23
C ARG A 22 1.08 -3.31 -11.66
N PHE A 23 0.18 -3.91 -12.42
CA PHE A 23 0.33 -5.25 -12.96
C PHE A 23 0.62 -5.17 -14.45
N ASN A 24 1.64 -5.91 -14.91
CA ASN A 24 2.01 -6.00 -16.33
C ASN A 24 2.28 -4.65 -17.00
N GLY A 25 2.73 -3.64 -16.26
CA GLY A 25 2.95 -2.29 -16.78
C GLY A 25 1.69 -1.51 -17.15
N LEU A 26 0.50 -1.99 -16.76
CA LEU A 26 -0.77 -1.35 -17.08
C LEU A 26 -0.88 0.00 -16.35
N ASP A 27 -1.05 1.10 -17.11
CA ASP A 27 -1.09 2.49 -16.60
C ASP A 27 -2.23 3.34 -17.18
N GLY A 28 -3.17 2.72 -17.87
CA GLY A 28 -4.34 3.40 -18.42
C GLY A 28 -5.21 4.07 -17.35
N ALA A 29 -5.84 5.19 -17.69
CA ALA A 29 -6.61 6.03 -16.78
C ALA A 29 -7.80 5.33 -16.08
N SER A 30 -8.21 4.16 -16.55
CA SER A 30 -9.29 3.37 -15.95
C SER A 30 -8.87 1.92 -15.69
N ALA A 31 -7.56 1.70 -15.53
CA ALA A 31 -7.02 0.36 -15.39
C ALA A 31 -7.31 -0.26 -14.02
N TYR A 32 -7.56 0.56 -13.02
CA TYR A 32 -7.73 0.15 -11.63
C TYR A 32 -8.88 0.86 -10.93
N GLY A 33 -9.36 0.24 -9.88
CA GLY A 33 -10.28 0.82 -8.91
C GLY A 33 -10.04 0.20 -7.55
N GLY A 34 -10.42 0.90 -6.49
CA GLY A 34 -10.21 0.37 -5.16
C GLY A 34 -10.93 1.14 -4.07
N LEU A 35 -11.04 0.52 -2.93
CA LEU A 35 -11.54 1.08 -1.69
C LEU A 35 -10.53 0.78 -0.58
N LYS A 36 -10.21 1.79 0.21
CA LYS A 36 -9.34 1.68 1.36
C LYS A 36 -10.06 2.22 2.59
N ASN A 37 -10.02 1.46 3.67
CA ASN A 37 -10.48 1.88 4.98
C ASN A 37 -9.29 1.97 5.91
N GLN A 38 -9.29 2.97 6.77
CA GLN A 38 -8.26 3.13 7.80
C GLN A 38 -8.86 3.63 9.09
N ALA A 39 -8.32 3.15 10.19
CA ALA A 39 -8.44 3.78 11.49
C ALA A 39 -7.10 4.45 11.80
N TYR A 40 -7.14 5.70 12.21
CA TYR A 40 -5.94 6.40 12.64
C TYR A 40 -6.18 7.13 13.96
N ASN A 41 -5.14 7.18 14.75
CA ASN A 41 -5.08 7.95 15.97
C ASN A 41 -3.95 8.97 15.83
N VAL A 42 -4.28 10.21 16.11
CA VAL A 42 -3.33 11.33 16.29
C VAL A 42 -3.55 11.90 17.68
N ASP A 43 -2.59 12.60 18.22
CA ASP A 43 -2.66 13.14 19.59
C ASP A 43 -3.92 13.96 19.90
N TRP A 44 -4.65 14.41 18.89
CA TRP A 44 -5.88 15.22 19.03
C TRP A 44 -7.18 14.42 18.88
N GLY A 45 -7.09 13.10 18.67
CA GLY A 45 -8.27 12.25 18.51
C GLY A 45 -8.06 11.09 17.56
N SER A 46 -9.04 10.24 17.48
CA SER A 46 -9.08 9.09 16.59
C SER A 46 -10.20 9.22 15.59
N SER A 47 -9.97 8.73 14.38
CA SER A 47 -11.04 8.66 13.37
C SER A 47 -10.94 7.39 12.53
N ILE A 48 -12.06 7.05 11.90
CA ILE A 48 -12.16 6.00 10.90
C ILE A 48 -12.58 6.67 9.61
N SER A 49 -11.86 6.40 8.53
CA SER A 49 -12.13 6.97 7.22
C SER A 49 -12.15 5.91 6.14
N ALA A 50 -12.98 6.09 5.13
CA ALA A 50 -13.01 5.29 3.93
C ALA A 50 -12.65 6.17 2.73
N PHE A 51 -11.78 5.66 1.86
CA PHE A 51 -11.37 6.33 0.63
C PHE A 51 -11.57 5.38 -0.54
N GLY A 52 -12.14 5.87 -1.62
CA GLY A 52 -12.26 5.15 -2.88
C GLY A 52 -11.54 5.88 -4.00
N SER A 53 -10.99 5.15 -4.93
CA SER A 53 -10.46 5.69 -6.18
C SER A 53 -11.01 4.89 -7.36
N TYR A 54 -11.69 5.57 -8.26
CA TYR A 54 -12.17 5.03 -9.52
C TYR A 54 -12.54 6.19 -10.46
N PRO A 55 -12.08 6.21 -11.69
CA PRO A 55 -11.05 5.35 -12.28
C PRO A 55 -9.63 5.76 -11.81
N ALA A 56 -8.69 4.82 -11.82
CA ALA A 56 -7.32 5.07 -11.38
C ALA A 56 -6.29 4.43 -12.32
N THR A 57 -5.09 5.00 -12.35
CA THR A 57 -3.93 4.48 -13.12
C THR A 57 -3.08 3.48 -12.31
N THR A 58 -3.36 3.37 -11.03
CA THR A 58 -2.65 2.51 -10.08
C THR A 58 -3.61 1.96 -9.05
N LEU A 59 -3.27 0.82 -8.46
CA LEU A 59 -3.97 0.25 -7.32
C LEU A 59 -3.30 0.75 -6.04
N ASP A 60 -4.03 1.48 -5.21
CA ASP A 60 -3.55 1.90 -3.89
C ASP A 60 -3.66 0.73 -2.91
N ALA A 61 -2.53 0.16 -2.53
CA ALA A 61 -2.47 -0.98 -1.61
C ALA A 61 -2.51 -0.56 -0.13
N GLY A 62 -2.24 0.69 0.17
CA GLY A 62 -2.27 1.21 1.54
C GLY A 62 -1.13 2.16 1.86
N TYR A 63 -0.89 2.34 3.13
CA TYR A 63 0.10 3.28 3.65
C TYR A 63 1.31 2.59 4.24
N TYR A 64 2.44 3.26 4.18
CA TYR A 64 3.69 2.91 4.84
C TYR A 64 4.23 4.11 5.63
N VAL A 65 5.23 3.87 6.49
CA VAL A 65 5.86 4.92 7.28
C VAL A 65 6.77 5.78 6.43
N ASP A 66 6.62 7.11 6.50
CA ASP A 66 7.58 8.06 5.96
C ASP A 66 8.57 8.57 7.03
N ASN A 67 9.66 9.21 6.61
CA ASN A 67 10.73 9.67 7.48
C ASN A 67 10.46 11.06 8.07
N PHE A 68 9.23 11.35 8.47
CA PHE A 68 8.89 12.62 9.09
C PHE A 68 9.79 12.87 10.31
N SER A 69 10.40 14.04 10.37
CA SER A 69 11.36 14.46 11.40
C SER A 69 12.70 13.70 11.49
N GLY A 70 13.03 12.83 10.54
CA GLY A 70 14.38 12.24 10.42
C GLY A 70 14.82 11.22 11.48
N THR A 71 14.02 10.99 12.52
CA THR A 71 14.44 10.21 13.71
C THR A 71 13.72 8.87 13.86
N ASN A 72 12.79 8.57 12.98
CA ASN A 72 11.98 7.36 13.09
C ASN A 72 12.65 6.17 12.38
N ASN A 73 13.10 5.18 13.13
CA ASN A 73 13.65 3.93 12.59
C ASN A 73 12.58 2.84 12.39
N MET A 74 11.32 3.19 12.42
CA MET A 74 10.22 2.24 12.22
C MET A 74 9.92 2.03 10.74
N PHE A 75 9.51 0.82 10.41
CA PHE A 75 9.02 0.41 9.11
C PHE A 75 7.56 -0.03 9.25
N GLY A 76 6.74 0.25 8.25
CA GLY A 76 5.34 -0.14 8.22
C GLY A 76 5.14 -1.47 7.51
N PRO A 77 4.66 -2.53 8.21
CA PRO A 77 4.31 -3.79 7.57
C PRO A 77 3.01 -3.67 6.76
N MET A 78 3.00 -4.35 5.61
CA MET A 78 1.84 -4.49 4.74
C MET A 78 1.82 -5.89 4.13
N VAL A 79 0.64 -6.45 4.01
CA VAL A 79 0.38 -7.69 3.27
C VAL A 79 -0.67 -7.43 2.22
N VAL A 80 -0.39 -7.85 0.99
CA VAL A 80 -1.34 -7.78 -0.13
C VAL A 80 -1.57 -9.17 -0.70
N ASP A 81 -2.80 -9.63 -0.66
CA ASP A 81 -3.22 -10.89 -1.27
C ASP A 81 -3.74 -10.65 -2.68
N ILE A 82 -3.31 -11.45 -3.64
CA ILE A 82 -3.68 -11.37 -5.05
C ILE A 82 -4.15 -12.75 -5.50
N PRO A 83 -5.44 -13.07 -5.27
CA PRO A 83 -6.00 -14.35 -5.71
C PRO A 83 -6.10 -14.39 -7.24
N ASN A 84 -6.20 -15.60 -7.79
CA ASN A 84 -6.45 -15.86 -9.22
C ASN A 84 -5.50 -15.11 -10.19
N TYR A 85 -4.26 -14.86 -9.77
CA TYR A 85 -3.29 -14.08 -10.54
C TYR A 85 -2.95 -14.70 -11.90
N THR A 86 -3.09 -16.02 -12.05
CA THR A 86 -2.85 -16.75 -13.30
C THR A 86 -4.07 -16.78 -14.23
N SER A 87 -5.25 -16.40 -13.78
CA SER A 87 -6.47 -16.42 -14.60
C SER A 87 -6.30 -15.51 -15.83
N THR A 88 -6.81 -15.96 -16.96
CA THR A 88 -6.87 -15.18 -18.21
C THR A 88 -8.30 -14.76 -18.57
N THR A 89 -9.26 -15.05 -17.71
CA THR A 89 -10.69 -14.79 -17.95
C THR A 89 -11.32 -13.88 -16.89
N GLN A 90 -10.63 -13.66 -15.76
CA GLN A 90 -11.16 -12.87 -14.66
C GLN A 90 -10.29 -11.62 -14.41
N ASN A 91 -10.92 -10.52 -14.09
CA ASN A 91 -10.23 -9.34 -13.54
C ASN A 91 -9.48 -9.72 -12.26
N LYS A 92 -8.36 -9.07 -12.01
CA LYS A 92 -7.58 -9.34 -10.80
C LYS A 92 -8.10 -8.51 -9.65
N THR A 93 -8.35 -9.17 -8.53
CA THR A 93 -8.70 -8.50 -7.27
C THR A 93 -7.53 -8.56 -6.31
N THR A 94 -7.50 -7.62 -5.39
CA THR A 94 -6.53 -7.61 -4.29
C THR A 94 -7.22 -7.30 -2.98
N THR A 95 -6.67 -7.82 -1.90
CA THR A 95 -6.97 -7.34 -0.55
C THR A 95 -5.65 -6.98 0.13
N SER A 96 -5.64 -5.93 0.92
CA SER A 96 -4.45 -5.49 1.65
C SER A 96 -4.75 -5.24 3.12
N ARG A 97 -3.74 -5.42 3.96
CA ARG A 97 -3.73 -5.07 5.37
C ARG A 97 -2.42 -4.37 5.68
N PHE A 98 -2.50 -3.27 6.41
CA PHE A 98 -1.34 -2.48 6.76
C PHE A 98 -1.48 -1.88 8.16
N GLY A 99 -0.36 -1.51 8.76
CA GLY A 99 -0.37 -0.81 10.03
C GLY A 99 1.01 -0.26 10.37
N PHE A 100 1.03 0.88 11.02
CA PHE A 100 2.27 1.49 11.51
C PHE A 100 2.00 2.47 12.63
N ILE A 101 3.06 2.81 13.35
CA ILE A 101 3.08 3.89 14.34
C ILE A 101 4.20 4.84 13.93
N THR A 102 3.94 6.13 13.91
CA THR A 102 4.94 7.17 13.64
C THR A 102 5.24 7.98 14.89
N GLY A 103 6.50 8.31 15.07
CA GLY A 103 6.99 9.40 15.92
C GLY A 103 6.69 9.30 17.41
N LEU A 104 7.74 9.01 18.18
CA LEU A 104 7.73 9.10 19.63
C LEU A 104 8.35 10.41 20.15
N SER A 105 8.58 11.40 19.29
CA SER A 105 9.20 12.65 19.73
C SER A 105 8.39 13.87 19.29
N THR A 106 8.14 14.75 20.24
CA THR A 106 7.55 16.10 20.07
C THR A 106 6.07 16.18 19.71
N GLY A 107 5.21 15.39 20.35
CA GLY A 107 3.78 15.73 20.47
C GLY A 107 2.89 15.35 19.30
N GLN A 108 3.33 14.50 18.38
CA GLN A 108 2.48 13.98 17.30
C GLN A 108 2.73 12.49 17.05
N ASN A 109 2.13 11.65 17.88
CA ASN A 109 2.11 10.21 17.64
C ASN A 109 0.95 9.88 16.69
N THR A 110 1.26 9.37 15.52
CA THR A 110 0.24 8.87 14.61
C THR A 110 0.34 7.35 14.54
N SER A 111 -0.73 6.66 14.87
CA SER A 111 -0.88 5.24 14.58
C SER A 111 -1.95 5.05 13.53
N THR A 112 -1.66 4.21 12.56
CA THR A 112 -2.59 3.91 11.48
C THR A 112 -2.66 2.41 11.28
N THR A 113 -3.87 1.89 11.18
CA THR A 113 -4.12 0.53 10.72
C THR A 113 -5.25 0.55 9.70
N GLY A 114 -5.22 -0.35 8.75
CA GLY A 114 -6.25 -0.38 7.74
C GLY A 114 -6.22 -1.61 6.86
N TRP A 115 -7.22 -1.66 6.01
CA TRP A 115 -7.35 -2.66 4.96
C TRP A 115 -7.84 -1.99 3.68
N GLY A 116 -7.52 -2.62 2.56
CA GLY A 116 -7.94 -2.17 1.25
C GLY A 116 -8.41 -3.34 0.39
N SER A 117 -9.21 -3.03 -0.60
CA SER A 117 -9.53 -3.93 -1.70
C SER A 117 -9.37 -3.19 -3.01
N GLY A 118 -8.90 -3.89 -4.02
CA GLY A 118 -8.70 -3.31 -5.32
C GLY A 118 -9.03 -4.25 -6.46
N VAL A 119 -9.23 -3.68 -7.62
CA VAL A 119 -9.45 -4.42 -8.86
C VAL A 119 -8.55 -3.85 -9.96
N SER A 120 -7.95 -4.72 -10.74
CA SER A 120 -7.37 -4.39 -12.05
C SER A 120 -8.33 -4.88 -13.11
N PHE A 121 -8.76 -3.98 -13.99
CA PHE A 121 -9.69 -4.27 -15.09
C PHE A 121 -8.97 -4.92 -16.29
N ASN A 122 -8.11 -5.89 -16.00
CA ASN A 122 -7.40 -6.65 -17.01
C ASN A 122 -7.45 -8.14 -16.64
N THR A 123 -7.87 -8.95 -17.59
CA THR A 123 -8.00 -10.41 -17.41
C THR A 123 -6.67 -11.16 -17.65
N ALA A 124 -5.66 -10.56 -18.26
CA ALA A 124 -4.38 -11.23 -18.49
C ALA A 124 -3.75 -11.74 -17.19
N ALA A 125 -3.09 -12.89 -17.23
CA ALA A 125 -2.30 -13.39 -16.09
C ALA A 125 -1.27 -12.35 -15.65
N ILE A 126 -1.06 -12.20 -14.35
CA ILE A 126 -0.03 -11.29 -13.83
C ILE A 126 1.34 -11.96 -14.01
N THR A 127 2.20 -11.33 -14.79
CA THR A 127 3.60 -11.75 -15.02
C THR A 127 4.60 -10.78 -14.42
N SER A 128 4.17 -9.56 -14.07
CA SER A 128 5.01 -8.58 -13.39
C SER A 128 4.20 -7.70 -12.44
N ILE A 129 4.81 -7.30 -11.35
CA ILE A 129 4.25 -6.37 -10.36
C ILE A 129 5.25 -5.25 -10.15
N LEU A 130 4.85 -4.03 -10.47
CA LEU A 130 5.58 -2.84 -10.06
C LEU A 130 5.05 -2.40 -8.68
N VAL A 131 5.94 -2.30 -7.72
CA VAL A 131 5.66 -1.68 -6.41
C VAL A 131 6.29 -0.29 -6.41
N ASN A 132 5.48 0.72 -6.27
CA ASN A 132 5.91 2.11 -6.30
C ASN A 132 5.38 2.86 -5.09
N ASN A 133 6.07 3.93 -4.71
CA ASN A 133 5.61 4.89 -3.72
C ASN A 133 5.36 6.26 -4.40
N TYR A 134 4.45 7.02 -3.86
CA TYR A 134 4.14 8.35 -4.37
C TYR A 134 4.94 9.42 -3.62
N GLY A 135 5.74 10.20 -4.36
CA GLY A 135 6.41 11.39 -3.83
C GLY A 135 7.66 11.15 -2.96
N SER A 136 8.10 9.90 -2.81
CA SER A 136 9.23 9.56 -1.92
C SER A 136 10.04 8.40 -2.52
N GLN A 137 11.15 8.05 -1.91
CA GLN A 137 11.92 6.85 -2.24
C GLN A 137 11.89 5.89 -1.05
N PHE A 138 12.04 4.61 -1.30
CA PHE A 138 12.25 3.65 -0.22
C PHE A 138 13.65 3.78 0.37
N VAL A 139 13.74 3.76 1.71
CA VAL A 139 15.04 3.78 2.41
C VAL A 139 15.67 2.39 2.43
N SER A 140 16.96 2.34 2.68
CA SER A 140 17.68 1.10 2.97
C SER A 140 17.05 0.36 4.15
N GLY A 141 16.92 -0.96 4.05
CA GLY A 141 16.20 -1.80 5.01
C GLY A 141 14.73 -2.05 4.65
N THR A 142 14.17 -1.38 3.64
CA THR A 142 12.88 -1.78 3.07
C THR A 142 12.98 -3.16 2.46
N THR A 143 12.03 -4.03 2.78
CA THR A 143 11.93 -5.38 2.22
C THR A 143 10.60 -5.57 1.50
N ILE A 144 10.67 -6.20 0.34
CA ILE A 144 9.51 -6.57 -0.46
C ILE A 144 9.68 -8.02 -0.87
N SER A 145 8.79 -8.89 -0.44
CA SER A 145 8.84 -10.33 -0.70
C SER A 145 7.55 -10.79 -1.37
N LEU A 146 7.68 -11.64 -2.38
CA LEU A 146 6.58 -12.22 -3.12
C LEU A 146 6.52 -13.72 -2.87
N TYR A 147 5.37 -14.22 -2.45
CA TYR A 147 5.11 -15.62 -2.18
C TYR A 147 4.04 -16.16 -3.14
N GLY A 148 4.34 -17.31 -3.76
CA GLY A 148 3.36 -18.12 -4.46
C GLY A 148 2.75 -19.15 -3.51
N PHE A 149 1.46 -19.37 -3.61
CA PHE A 149 0.80 -20.52 -2.97
C PHE A 149 0.34 -21.46 -4.08
N GLU A 150 0.66 -22.74 -3.91
CA GLU A 150 0.07 -23.78 -4.74
C GLU A 150 -1.40 -23.96 -4.32
N GLY A 151 -2.30 -23.97 -5.28
CA GLY A 151 -3.72 -24.19 -5.10
C GLY A 151 -4.10 -25.59 -5.45
#